data_d7d68bcf00eda118ea6ab0ec0a8cdd71
#
_entry.id   d7d68bcf00eda118ea6ab0ec0a8cdd71
#
_cell.length_a   1.000
_cell.length_b   1.000
_cell.length_c   1.000
_cell.angle_alpha   90.00
_cell.angle_beta   90.00
_cell.angle_gamma   90.00
#
_symmetry.space_group_name_H-M   'P 1'
#
loop_
_entity.id
_entity.type
_entity.pdbx_description
1 polymer ?
#
loop_
_entity_poly.entity_id
_entity_poly.type
_entity_poly.pdbx_seq_one_letter_code
_entity_poly.pdbx_strand_id
1 'polypeptide(L)'
;MFTGKAYIQYHTAWIIAKADDQIVEYYRWWYYRNKYIKLMRPKHGAHISIVRGGEENITQGTWERNMNGPEITFTYSGEIIDVYNYVWMPVFGDDLLRVRKEVGLGEPIKPFHMTIGRTE
;
A
#
# COMPACT_ATOMS: atom_id res chain seq x y z
N MET A 1 14.14 -10.60 4.19
CA MET A 1 13.50 -9.29 3.93
C MET A 1 13.73 -8.92 2.47
N PHE A 2 12.68 -8.53 1.79
CA PHE A 2 12.72 -8.13 0.39
C PHE A 2 12.57 -6.62 0.27
N THR A 3 13.15 -6.04 -0.78
CA THR A 3 13.02 -4.62 -1.07
C THR A 3 12.20 -4.44 -2.34
N GLY A 4 11.18 -3.60 -2.27
CA GLY A 4 10.37 -3.23 -3.41
C GLY A 4 10.52 -1.76 -3.73
N LYS A 5 10.13 -1.39 -4.95
CA LYS A 5 10.09 0.00 -5.40
C LYS A 5 8.66 0.39 -5.68
N ALA A 6 8.35 1.65 -5.39
CA ALA A 6 7.02 2.19 -5.64
C ALA A 6 7.13 3.64 -6.06
N TYR A 7 6.12 4.12 -6.76
CA TYR A 7 6.02 5.53 -7.15
C TYR A 7 4.89 6.16 -6.37
N ILE A 8 5.17 7.31 -5.77
CA ILE A 8 4.16 8.06 -5.05
C ILE A 8 3.16 8.62 -6.05
N GLN A 9 1.87 8.45 -5.76
CA GLN A 9 0.79 9.06 -6.51
C GLN A 9 -0.02 9.95 -5.58
N TYR A 10 -0.02 11.23 -5.88
CA TYR A 10 -0.77 12.23 -5.13
C TYR A 10 -2.14 12.39 -5.76
N HIS A 11 -3.16 12.17 -4.97
CA HIS A 11 -4.55 12.42 -5.34
C HIS A 11 -5.13 13.46 -4.40
N THR A 12 -6.26 14.03 -4.76
CA THR A 12 -6.93 14.96 -3.87
C THR A 12 -7.32 14.24 -2.57
N ALA A 13 -6.75 14.69 -1.46
CA ALA A 13 -7.00 14.17 -0.12
C ALA A 13 -6.54 12.74 0.17
N TRP A 14 -5.81 12.07 -0.75
CA TRP A 14 -5.22 10.75 -0.47
C TRP A 14 -3.95 10.53 -1.27
N ILE A 15 -3.06 9.70 -0.72
CA ILE A 15 -1.75 9.43 -1.30
C ILE A 15 -1.49 7.93 -1.22
N ILE A 16 -1.03 7.35 -2.31
CA ILE A 16 -0.61 5.95 -2.35
C ILE A 16 0.80 5.84 -2.92
N ALA A 17 1.45 4.72 -2.62
CA ALA A 17 2.67 4.30 -3.28
C ALA A 17 2.29 3.13 -4.20
N LYS A 18 2.39 3.34 -5.51
CA LYS A 18 2.05 2.30 -6.50
C LYS A 18 3.27 1.43 -6.75
N ALA A 19 3.16 0.16 -6.40
CA ALA A 19 4.21 -0.82 -6.58
C ALA A 19 3.99 -1.68 -7.82
N ASP A 20 4.91 -2.60 -8.09
CA ASP A 20 4.81 -3.54 -9.20
C ASP A 20 3.69 -4.55 -8.90
N ASP A 21 2.75 -4.67 -9.80
CA ASP A 21 1.62 -5.60 -9.67
C ASP A 21 2.07 -7.06 -9.57
N GLN A 22 3.27 -7.38 -10.04
CA GLN A 22 3.82 -8.73 -9.95
C GLN A 22 4.00 -9.19 -8.50
N ILE A 23 4.20 -8.27 -7.57
CA ILE A 23 4.28 -8.61 -6.15
C ILE A 23 2.95 -9.20 -5.69
N VAL A 24 1.85 -8.53 -6.01
CA VAL A 24 0.52 -9.00 -5.65
C VAL A 24 0.19 -10.32 -6.37
N GLU A 25 0.51 -10.41 -7.66
CA GLU A 25 0.24 -11.63 -8.43
C GLU A 25 0.99 -12.84 -7.87
N TYR A 26 2.26 -12.65 -7.45
CA TYR A 26 3.02 -13.72 -6.84
C TYR A 26 2.35 -14.25 -5.57
N TYR A 27 1.94 -13.34 -4.66
CA TYR A 27 1.33 -13.75 -3.39
C TYR A 27 -0.10 -14.25 -3.55
N ARG A 28 -0.85 -13.80 -4.55
CA ARG A 28 -2.14 -14.38 -4.89
C ARG A 28 -1.97 -15.84 -5.34
N TRP A 29 -0.98 -16.10 -6.19
CA TRP A 29 -0.63 -17.45 -6.62
C TRP A 29 -0.18 -18.30 -5.42
N TRP A 30 0.70 -17.78 -4.56
CA TRP A 30 1.15 -18.45 -3.35
C TRP A 30 -0.02 -18.82 -2.45
N TYR A 31 -0.94 -17.90 -2.25
CA TYR A 31 -2.13 -18.11 -1.42
C TYR A 31 -3.01 -19.22 -2.00
N TYR A 32 -3.23 -19.20 -3.31
CA TYR A 32 -3.98 -20.24 -3.99
C TYR A 32 -3.33 -21.62 -3.81
N ARG A 33 -2.02 -21.70 -3.97
CA ARG A 33 -1.28 -22.97 -3.83
C ARG A 33 -1.33 -23.51 -2.42
N ASN A 34 -1.41 -22.67 -1.41
CA ASN A 34 -1.39 -23.07 0.00
C ASN A 34 -2.77 -23.22 0.62
N LYS A 35 -3.76 -22.46 0.18
CA LYS A 35 -5.10 -22.43 0.77
C LYS A 35 -6.20 -22.89 -0.18
N TYR A 36 -5.89 -23.05 -1.46
CA TYR A 36 -6.85 -23.39 -2.52
C TYR A 36 -7.98 -22.37 -2.67
N ILE A 37 -7.70 -21.12 -2.30
CA ILE A 37 -8.64 -20.00 -2.44
C ILE A 37 -8.06 -19.01 -3.43
N LYS A 38 -8.85 -18.69 -4.46
CA LYS A 38 -8.47 -17.71 -5.46
C LYS A 38 -8.92 -16.33 -5.01
N LEU A 39 -7.96 -15.47 -4.67
CA LEU A 39 -8.26 -14.13 -4.21
C LEU A 39 -8.62 -13.20 -5.36
N MET A 40 -9.58 -12.32 -5.12
CA MET A 40 -9.89 -11.22 -6.05
C MET A 40 -8.78 -10.18 -5.98
N ARG A 41 -8.44 -9.60 -7.14
CA ARG A 41 -7.41 -8.57 -7.20
C ARG A 41 -7.80 -7.31 -6.44
N PRO A 42 -6.82 -6.62 -5.84
CA PRO A 42 -7.08 -5.31 -5.25
C PRO A 42 -7.56 -4.32 -6.31
N LYS A 43 -8.44 -3.43 -5.93
CA LYS A 43 -9.04 -2.46 -6.86
C LYS A 43 -8.02 -1.59 -7.58
N HIS A 44 -6.97 -1.19 -6.89
CA HIS A 44 -5.92 -0.32 -7.44
C HIS A 44 -4.60 -1.06 -7.69
N GLY A 45 -4.64 -2.39 -7.78
CA GLY A 45 -3.43 -3.19 -7.96
C GLY A 45 -2.53 -3.17 -6.74
N ALA A 46 -1.22 -3.38 -6.95
CA ALA A 46 -0.24 -3.38 -5.87
C ALA A 46 0.03 -1.95 -5.41
N HIS A 47 -0.46 -1.60 -4.22
CA HIS A 47 -0.26 -0.27 -3.67
C HIS A 47 -0.22 -0.28 -2.15
N ILE A 48 0.40 0.76 -1.60
CA ILE A 48 0.48 1.00 -0.18
C ILE A 48 -0.25 2.32 0.08
N SER A 49 -1.28 2.30 0.93
CA SER A 49 -1.97 3.54 1.31
C SER A 49 -1.13 4.31 2.30
N ILE A 50 -0.68 5.50 1.92
CA ILE A 50 0.13 6.37 2.77
C ILE A 50 -0.78 7.34 3.52
N VAL A 51 -1.70 7.98 2.81
CA VAL A 51 -2.71 8.86 3.39
C VAL A 51 -4.07 8.39 2.90
N ARG A 52 -4.97 8.10 3.82
CA ARG A 52 -6.31 7.59 3.48
C ARG A 52 -7.29 8.73 3.34
N GLY A 53 -7.95 8.79 2.19
CA GLY A 53 -8.96 9.79 1.93
C GLY A 53 -10.14 9.66 2.88
N GLY A 54 -10.57 10.81 3.43
CA GLY A 54 -11.70 10.86 4.35
C GLY A 54 -11.39 10.46 5.79
N GLU A 55 -10.24 9.87 6.05
CA GLU A 55 -9.84 9.44 7.39
C GLU A 55 -8.80 10.36 8.02
N GLU A 56 -8.07 11.11 7.20
CA GLU A 56 -6.99 11.97 7.67
C GLU A 56 -7.08 13.34 7.00
N ASN A 57 -6.68 14.37 7.77
CA ASN A 57 -6.67 15.74 7.27
C ASN A 57 -5.25 16.13 6.87
N ILE A 58 -5.07 16.44 5.62
CA ILE A 58 -3.82 16.94 5.09
C ILE A 58 -3.73 18.42 5.42
N THR A 59 -2.68 18.82 6.15
CA THR A 59 -2.49 20.19 6.60
C THR A 59 -1.56 20.98 5.70
N GLN A 60 -0.79 20.31 4.85
CA GLN A 60 0.17 20.95 3.98
C GLN A 60 0.01 20.41 2.57
N GLY A 61 0.21 21.31 1.61
CA GLY A 61 0.09 20.95 0.22
C GLY A 61 -1.35 20.78 -0.21
N THR A 62 -1.62 21.19 -1.39
CA THR A 62 -2.90 20.96 -2.04
C THR A 62 -2.61 20.23 -3.33
N TRP A 63 -3.06 19.00 -3.38
CA TRP A 63 -2.96 18.22 -4.60
C TRP A 63 -4.33 18.23 -5.25
N GLU A 64 -4.60 19.31 -5.93
CA GLU A 64 -5.87 19.47 -6.64
C GLU A 64 -5.94 18.57 -7.88
N ARG A 65 -4.81 17.98 -8.24
CA ARG A 65 -4.70 17.14 -9.44
C ARG A 65 -3.94 15.87 -9.10
N ASN A 66 -4.23 14.82 -9.85
CA ASN A 66 -3.46 13.60 -9.78
C ASN A 66 -2.02 13.90 -10.27
N MET A 67 -1.06 13.64 -9.41
CA MET A 67 0.34 13.87 -9.69
C MET A 67 1.14 12.63 -9.39
N ASN A 68 2.12 12.36 -10.24
CA ASN A 68 3.11 11.33 -9.97
C ASN A 68 4.27 11.95 -9.23
N GLY A 69 4.64 11.35 -8.12
CA GLY A 69 5.76 11.78 -7.31
C GLY A 69 7.00 10.92 -7.52
N PRO A 70 7.94 11.02 -6.60
CA PRO A 70 9.23 10.31 -6.71
C PRO A 70 9.06 8.80 -6.51
N GLU A 71 10.06 8.08 -6.96
CA GLU A 71 10.23 6.67 -6.62
C GLU A 71 10.72 6.57 -5.19
N ILE A 72 10.17 5.63 -4.45
CA ILE A 72 10.59 5.30 -3.10
C ILE A 72 10.88 3.81 -3.00
N THR A 73 11.52 3.42 -1.91
CA THR A 73 11.72 2.00 -1.59
C THR A 73 10.96 1.63 -0.33
N PHE A 74 10.58 0.38 -0.25
CA PHE A 74 9.98 -0.19 0.95
C PHE A 74 10.49 -1.62 1.11
N THR A 75 10.32 -2.18 2.30
CA THR A 75 10.70 -3.56 2.56
C THR A 75 9.50 -4.37 3.02
N TYR A 76 9.56 -5.67 2.81
CA TYR A 76 8.53 -6.61 3.24
C TYR A 76 9.16 -7.97 3.50
N SER A 77 8.59 -8.72 4.44
CA SER A 77 9.12 -10.04 4.82
C SER A 77 8.47 -11.19 4.08
N GLY A 78 7.40 -10.92 3.37
CA GLY A 78 6.58 -11.98 2.77
C GLY A 78 5.58 -12.59 3.74
N GLU A 79 5.45 -12.03 4.94
CA GLU A 79 4.44 -12.46 5.89
C GLU A 79 3.06 -12.14 5.35
N ILE A 80 2.19 -13.13 5.30
CA ILE A 80 0.83 -12.98 4.79
C ILE A 80 -0.14 -13.04 5.97
N ILE A 81 -0.94 -12.00 6.11
CA ILE A 81 -1.93 -11.87 7.17
C ILE A 81 -3.33 -11.98 6.55
N ASP A 82 -4.14 -12.79 7.17
CA ASP A 82 -5.44 -13.18 6.69
C ASP A 82 -6.45 -12.79 7.77
N VAL A 83 -7.21 -11.72 7.54
CA VAL A 83 -8.18 -11.20 8.51
C VAL A 83 -9.50 -10.99 7.81
N TYR A 84 -10.54 -11.70 8.26
CA TYR A 84 -11.86 -11.71 7.64
C TYR A 84 -11.75 -12.10 6.16
N ASN A 85 -12.18 -11.22 5.28
CA ASN A 85 -12.16 -11.45 3.84
C ASN A 85 -10.95 -10.82 3.14
N TYR A 86 -10.04 -10.22 3.90
CA TYR A 86 -8.87 -9.53 3.34
C TYR A 86 -7.59 -10.26 3.64
N VAL A 87 -6.72 -10.30 2.63
CA VAL A 87 -5.38 -10.86 2.74
C VAL A 87 -4.40 -9.73 2.40
N TRP A 88 -3.46 -9.49 3.28
CA TRP A 88 -2.52 -8.40 3.14
C TRP A 88 -1.16 -8.76 3.73
N MET A 89 -0.16 -7.97 3.41
CA MET A 89 1.18 -8.14 4.00
C MET A 89 1.68 -6.82 4.57
N PRO A 90 2.40 -6.87 5.71
CA PRO A 90 3.04 -5.69 6.26
C PRO A 90 4.15 -5.19 5.35
N VAL A 91 4.28 -3.88 5.26
CA VAL A 91 5.39 -3.24 4.57
C VAL A 91 6.02 -2.19 5.49
N PHE A 92 7.30 -1.91 5.28
CA PHE A 92 8.07 -1.04 6.13
C PHE A 92 8.92 -0.12 5.26
N GLY A 93 9.24 1.06 5.79
CA GLY A 93 10.14 1.96 5.09
C GLY A 93 10.05 3.38 5.62
N ASP A 94 11.21 3.99 5.79
CA ASP A 94 11.29 5.38 6.25
C ASP A 94 10.71 6.35 5.22
N ASP A 95 10.78 6.00 3.95
CA ASP A 95 10.22 6.82 2.88
C ASP A 95 8.70 6.98 3.02
N LEU A 96 8.01 5.94 3.46
CA LEU A 96 6.55 5.98 3.65
C LEU A 96 6.18 7.00 4.74
N LEU A 97 6.91 6.98 5.84
CA LEU A 97 6.68 7.92 6.93
C LEU A 97 7.06 9.34 6.55
N ARG A 98 8.15 9.49 5.78
CA ARG A 98 8.59 10.80 5.29
C ARG A 98 7.51 11.48 4.47
N VAL A 99 6.85 10.75 3.57
CA VAL A 99 5.77 11.31 2.74
C VAL A 99 4.61 11.81 3.62
N ARG A 100 4.27 11.06 4.67
CA ARG A 100 3.25 11.51 5.62
C ARG A 100 3.64 12.82 6.31
N LYS A 101 4.89 12.91 6.75
CA LYS A 101 5.40 14.11 7.43
C LYS A 101 5.39 15.34 6.50
N GLU A 102 5.66 15.15 5.23
CA GLU A 102 5.63 16.22 4.25
C GLU A 102 4.25 16.88 4.11
N VAL A 103 3.20 16.16 4.45
CA VAL A 103 1.83 16.69 4.41
C VAL A 103 1.26 16.99 5.79
N GLY A 104 2.12 17.04 6.81
CA GLY A 104 1.74 17.42 8.15
C GLY A 104 1.16 16.33 9.00
N LEU A 105 1.36 15.08 8.64
CA LEU A 105 0.86 13.93 9.38
C LEU A 105 1.98 13.22 10.12
N GLY A 106 1.66 12.62 11.26
CA GLY A 106 2.57 11.76 12.00
C GLY A 106 2.45 10.30 11.57
N GLU A 107 2.80 9.40 12.49
CA GLU A 107 2.67 7.98 12.24
C GLU A 107 1.23 7.59 11.96
N PRO A 108 1.00 6.60 11.08
CA PRO A 108 -0.37 6.16 10.80
C PRO A 108 -0.95 5.39 11.97
N ILE A 109 -2.27 5.44 12.13
CA ILE A 109 -2.98 4.67 13.15
C ILE A 109 -2.79 3.17 12.92
N LYS A 110 -2.86 2.76 11.66
CA LYS A 110 -2.62 1.37 11.26
C LYS A 110 -1.28 1.26 10.58
N PRO A 111 -0.50 0.18 10.81
CA PRO A 111 0.76 -0.03 10.11
C PRO A 111 0.57 -0.04 8.60
N PHE A 112 1.59 0.37 7.87
CA PHE A 112 1.57 0.30 6.42
C PHE A 112 1.43 -1.15 5.96
N HIS A 113 0.64 -1.36 4.93
CA HIS A 113 0.43 -2.69 4.38
C HIS A 113 0.10 -2.62 2.90
N MET A 114 0.27 -3.75 2.22
CA MET A 114 -0.15 -3.92 0.84
C MET A 114 -1.21 -4.99 0.81
N THR A 115 -2.39 -4.67 0.28
CA THR A 115 -3.45 -5.65 0.12
C THR A 115 -3.11 -6.59 -1.02
N ILE A 116 -3.15 -7.89 -0.75
CA ILE A 116 -2.91 -8.92 -1.76
C ILE A 116 -4.20 -9.29 -2.47
N GLY A 117 -5.31 -9.30 -1.75
CA GLY A 117 -6.59 -9.59 -2.34
C GLY A 117 -7.67 -9.79 -1.28
N ARG A 118 -8.83 -10.20 -1.75
CA ARG A 118 -9.95 -10.51 -0.87
C ARG A 118 -10.67 -11.74 -1.39
N THR A 119 -11.39 -12.42 -0.49
CA THR A 119 -12.13 -13.63 -0.85
C THR A 119 -13.46 -13.32 -1.53
N GLU A 120 -14.02 -12.17 -1.29
CA GLU A 120 -15.23 -11.69 -1.97
C GLU A 120 -15.45 -10.20 -1.78
#